data_68294d1d403d9b111f953d63d5c35895
#
_entry.id   68294d1d403d9b111f953d63d5c35895
#
_cell.length_a   1.000
_cell.length_b   1.000
_cell.length_c   1.000
_cell.angle_alpha   90.00
_cell.angle_beta   90.00
_cell.angle_gamma   90.00
#
_symmetry.space_group_name_H-M   'P 1'
#
loop_
_entity.id
_entity.type
_entity.pdbx_description
1 polymer ?
#
loop_
_entity_poly.entity_id
_entity_poly.type
_entity_poly.pdbx_seq_one_letter_code
_entity_poly.pdbx_strand_id
1 'polypeptide(L)'
;MVRAFIAVEPSAEIRNAVSAAGQELRGAGRLSFVSPNLMHITLKFLGEVSESQIPKITSALDALSASPYQLNVSGISTFGRPPRVIKAEVHDGGATASLAADVESRLAKLGFSHEDKPFSPHITIARVKEYSPALQPKIAAIKERDFGTCEISSVLLKKSVLTPSGPIYTTLYQKNL
;
A
#
# COMPACT_ATOMS: atom_id res chain seq x y z
N MET A 1 15.94 -6.16 15.81
CA MET A 1 14.58 -5.71 15.48
C MET A 1 14.53 -5.28 14.02
N VAL A 2 13.44 -5.60 13.34
CA VAL A 2 13.23 -5.30 11.94
C VAL A 2 11.87 -4.62 11.80
N ARG A 3 11.84 -3.41 11.24
CA ARG A 3 10.56 -2.76 10.90
C ARG A 3 9.98 -3.44 9.67
N ALA A 4 8.78 -4.04 9.81
CA ALA A 4 8.18 -4.86 8.77
C ALA A 4 6.71 -4.54 8.51
N PHE A 5 6.26 -4.93 7.33
CA PHE A 5 4.87 -4.84 6.91
C PHE A 5 4.54 -5.91 5.87
N ILE A 6 3.28 -6.21 5.71
CA ILE A 6 2.76 -7.14 4.73
C ILE A 6 2.01 -6.35 3.65
N ALA A 7 2.27 -6.67 2.40
CA ALA A 7 1.74 -5.96 1.25
C ALA A 7 1.50 -6.86 0.03
N VAL A 8 0.71 -6.36 -0.90
CA VAL A 8 0.64 -6.83 -2.28
C VAL A 8 1.09 -5.72 -3.22
N GLU A 9 1.65 -6.08 -4.36
CA GLU A 9 2.15 -5.11 -5.34
C GLU A 9 1.35 -5.21 -6.65
N PRO A 10 0.72 -4.12 -7.09
CA PRO A 10 0.19 -4.02 -8.45
C PRO A 10 1.30 -4.13 -9.49
N SER A 11 0.94 -4.40 -10.73
CA SER A 11 1.89 -4.49 -11.84
C SER A 11 2.73 -3.22 -11.99
N ALA A 12 3.93 -3.35 -12.57
CA ALA A 12 4.80 -2.21 -12.84
C ALA A 12 4.12 -1.18 -13.75
N GLU A 13 3.30 -1.62 -14.71
CA GLU A 13 2.53 -0.74 -15.61
C GLU A 13 1.57 0.17 -14.82
N ILE A 14 0.80 -0.40 -13.89
CA ILE A 14 -0.11 0.37 -13.03
C ILE A 14 0.68 1.32 -12.14
N ARG A 15 1.74 0.86 -11.49
CA ARG A 15 2.56 1.70 -10.62
C ARG A 15 3.17 2.90 -11.37
N ASN A 16 3.64 2.68 -12.59
CA ASN A 16 4.16 3.74 -13.46
C ASN A 16 3.07 4.73 -13.88
N ALA A 17 1.88 4.24 -14.25
CA ALA A 17 0.75 5.09 -14.63
C ALA A 17 0.25 5.95 -13.44
N VAL A 18 0.15 5.37 -12.25
CA VAL A 18 -0.21 6.08 -11.01
C VAL A 18 0.83 7.15 -10.68
N SER A 19 2.12 6.82 -10.81
CA SER A 19 3.21 7.78 -10.58
C SER A 19 3.16 8.93 -11.58
N ALA A 20 2.93 8.67 -12.86
CA ALA A 20 2.82 9.69 -13.89
C ALA A 20 1.67 10.68 -13.60
N ALA A 21 0.50 10.18 -13.21
CA ALA A 21 -0.61 11.02 -12.77
C ALA A 21 -0.25 11.85 -11.54
N GLY A 22 0.46 11.27 -10.57
CA GLY A 22 0.94 11.96 -9.39
C GLY A 22 1.84 13.16 -9.72
N GLN A 23 2.68 13.05 -10.76
CA GLN A 23 3.57 14.15 -11.17
C GLN A 23 2.81 15.39 -11.69
N GLU A 24 1.58 15.23 -12.14
CA GLU A 24 0.72 16.37 -12.53
C GLU A 24 0.35 17.26 -11.33
N LEU A 25 0.51 16.75 -10.11
CA LEU A 25 0.25 17.51 -8.89
C LEU A 25 1.43 18.40 -8.46
N ARG A 26 2.56 18.33 -9.14
CA ARG A 26 3.72 19.18 -8.83
C ARG A 26 3.37 20.66 -8.82
N GLY A 27 3.98 21.38 -7.88
CA GLY A 27 3.73 22.82 -7.70
C GLY A 27 2.48 23.16 -6.89
N ALA A 28 1.71 22.15 -6.44
CA ALA A 28 0.52 22.34 -5.62
C ALA A 28 0.80 22.07 -4.11
N GLY A 29 1.70 22.85 -3.54
CA GLY A 29 2.20 22.67 -2.19
C GLY A 29 3.48 21.83 -2.14
N ARG A 30 3.91 21.48 -0.94
CA ARG A 30 5.09 20.62 -0.75
C ARG A 30 4.66 19.17 -0.59
N LEU A 31 4.88 18.38 -1.63
CA LEU A 31 4.49 16.96 -1.71
C LEU A 31 5.74 16.07 -1.73
N SER A 32 5.66 14.97 -0.99
CA SER A 32 6.65 13.89 -1.03
C SER A 32 6.08 12.73 -1.85
N PHE A 33 6.51 12.57 -3.07
CA PHE A 33 6.03 11.55 -3.99
C PHE A 33 6.64 10.18 -3.69
N VAL A 34 5.83 9.13 -3.82
CA VAL A 34 6.29 7.74 -3.75
C VAL A 34 6.80 7.32 -5.12
N SER A 35 8.01 6.76 -5.18
CA SER A 35 8.56 6.21 -6.41
C SER A 35 7.77 4.96 -6.84
N PRO A 36 7.63 4.69 -8.15
CA PRO A 36 6.88 3.53 -8.65
C PRO A 36 7.32 2.19 -8.05
N ASN A 37 8.62 2.00 -7.87
CA ASN A 37 9.20 0.79 -7.28
C ASN A 37 8.92 0.62 -5.77
N LEU A 38 8.42 1.65 -5.10
CA LEU A 38 8.02 1.62 -3.69
C LEU A 38 6.50 1.54 -3.52
N MET A 39 5.73 1.71 -4.61
CA MET A 39 4.27 1.66 -4.55
C MET A 39 3.77 0.24 -4.28
N HIS A 40 2.85 0.13 -3.34
CA HIS A 40 2.24 -1.13 -2.91
C HIS A 40 0.89 -0.86 -2.25
N ILE A 41 0.15 -1.93 -1.98
CA ILE A 41 -1.04 -1.90 -1.13
C ILE A 41 -0.67 -2.58 0.18
N THR A 42 -0.63 -1.83 1.27
CA THR A 42 -0.33 -2.40 2.59
C THR A 42 -1.53 -3.20 3.10
N LEU A 43 -1.31 -4.44 3.48
CA LEU A 43 -2.30 -5.29 4.15
C LEU A 43 -2.24 -5.12 5.65
N LYS A 44 -1.03 -5.08 6.24
CA LYS A 44 -0.82 -4.88 7.67
C LYS A 44 0.56 -4.34 7.97
N PHE A 45 0.63 -3.33 8.83
CA PHE A 45 1.87 -2.91 9.47
C PHE A 45 2.16 -3.79 10.67
N LEU A 46 3.40 -4.28 10.79
CA LEU A 46 3.83 -5.11 11.93
C LEU A 46 4.63 -4.31 12.96
N GLY A 47 5.13 -3.13 12.57
CA GLY A 47 6.05 -2.37 13.41
C GLY A 47 7.42 -3.04 13.51
N GLU A 48 8.04 -2.91 14.68
CA GLU A 48 9.33 -3.54 14.98
C GLU A 48 9.10 -5.00 15.40
N VAL A 49 9.66 -5.93 14.65
CA VAL A 49 9.60 -7.37 14.93
C VAL A 49 10.99 -7.92 15.20
N SER A 50 11.10 -8.92 16.07
CA SER A 50 12.36 -9.63 16.28
C SER A 50 12.65 -10.60 15.12
N GLU A 51 13.92 -10.88 14.88
CA GLU A 51 14.30 -11.84 13.85
C GLU A 51 13.71 -13.23 14.13
N SER A 52 13.53 -13.60 15.38
CA SER A 52 12.91 -14.88 15.80
C SER A 52 11.42 -14.96 15.51
N GLN A 53 10.73 -13.82 15.28
CA GLN A 53 9.33 -13.78 14.88
C GLN A 53 9.15 -13.99 13.37
N ILE A 54 10.17 -13.70 12.55
CA ILE A 54 10.08 -13.81 11.08
C ILE A 54 9.62 -15.20 10.63
N PRO A 55 10.20 -16.34 11.10
CA PRO A 55 9.72 -17.67 10.72
C PRO A 55 8.27 -17.95 11.09
N LYS A 56 7.79 -17.40 12.21
CA LYS A 56 6.39 -17.54 12.64
C LYS A 56 5.44 -16.76 11.71
N ILE A 57 5.85 -15.57 11.32
CA ILE A 57 5.10 -14.73 10.38
C ILE A 57 5.03 -15.42 9.02
N THR A 58 6.15 -15.93 8.49
CA THR A 58 6.18 -16.63 7.20
C THR A 58 5.29 -17.87 7.22
N SER A 59 5.32 -18.67 8.30
CA SER A 59 4.42 -19.82 8.46
C SER A 59 2.94 -19.41 8.49
N ALA A 60 2.61 -18.27 9.10
CA ALA A 60 1.25 -17.74 9.09
C ALA A 60 0.82 -17.31 7.67
N LEU A 61 1.74 -16.74 6.89
CA LEU A 61 1.48 -16.39 5.48
C LEU A 61 1.33 -17.63 4.60
N ASP A 62 2.12 -18.69 4.85
CA ASP A 62 1.99 -19.97 4.12
C ASP A 62 0.62 -20.62 4.28
N ALA A 63 -0.01 -20.40 5.42
CA ALA A 63 -1.33 -20.91 5.72
C ALA A 63 -2.49 -20.09 5.10
N LEU A 64 -2.20 -18.98 4.39
CA LEU A 64 -3.22 -18.24 3.64
C LEU A 64 -3.82 -19.14 2.55
N SER A 65 -5.15 -19.09 2.43
CA SER A 65 -5.91 -19.90 1.46
C SER A 65 -6.45 -19.10 0.28
N ALA A 66 -6.04 -17.83 0.15
CA ALA A 66 -6.43 -16.98 -0.96
C ALA A 66 -5.86 -17.48 -2.29
N SER A 67 -6.60 -17.25 -3.37
CA SER A 67 -6.16 -17.48 -4.75
C SER A 67 -5.78 -16.17 -5.42
N PRO A 68 -5.05 -16.19 -6.55
CA PRO A 68 -4.82 -15.00 -7.36
C PRO A 68 -6.14 -14.34 -7.74
N TYR A 69 -6.14 -13.01 -7.77
CA TYR A 69 -7.34 -12.24 -8.08
C TYR A 69 -7.00 -11.00 -8.92
N GLN A 70 -7.99 -10.51 -9.64
CA GLN A 70 -7.90 -9.31 -10.43
C GLN A 70 -8.24 -8.09 -9.58
N LEU A 71 -7.50 -7.00 -9.74
CA LEU A 71 -7.86 -5.71 -9.21
C LEU A 71 -7.73 -4.62 -10.28
N ASN A 72 -8.67 -3.68 -10.25
CA ASN A 72 -8.59 -2.44 -11.00
C ASN A 72 -8.12 -1.32 -10.08
N VAL A 73 -7.28 -0.44 -10.60
CA VAL A 73 -6.85 0.79 -9.94
C VAL A 73 -7.43 1.96 -10.73
N SER A 74 -8.37 2.66 -10.14
CA SER A 74 -9.00 3.83 -10.76
C SER A 74 -9.51 4.81 -9.71
N GLY A 75 -9.37 6.09 -10.03
CA GLY A 75 -9.73 7.17 -9.13
C GLY A 75 -8.60 7.59 -8.20
N ILE A 76 -8.58 8.88 -7.90
CA ILE A 76 -7.66 9.50 -6.95
C ILE A 76 -8.46 10.23 -5.88
N SER A 77 -8.08 10.01 -4.64
CA SER A 77 -8.67 10.65 -3.47
C SER A 77 -7.62 10.96 -2.42
N THR A 78 -8.06 11.46 -1.28
CA THR A 78 -7.15 11.86 -0.20
C THR A 78 -7.62 11.35 1.15
N PHE A 79 -6.67 11.22 2.08
CA PHE A 79 -6.93 11.11 3.50
C PHE A 79 -6.61 12.43 4.21
N GLY A 80 -7.41 12.77 5.21
CA GLY A 80 -7.21 13.94 6.06
C GLY A 80 -7.92 15.20 5.57
N ARG A 81 -8.15 16.13 6.50
CA ARG A 81 -8.72 17.46 6.27
C ARG A 81 -7.92 18.49 7.09
N PRO A 82 -7.05 19.29 6.46
CA PRO A 82 -6.68 19.27 5.02
C PRO A 82 -6.01 17.95 4.59
N PRO A 83 -5.92 17.67 3.28
CA PRO A 83 -5.30 16.45 2.77
C PRO A 83 -3.89 16.20 3.31
N ARG A 84 -3.62 14.97 3.76
CA ARG A 84 -2.29 14.53 4.25
C ARG A 84 -1.69 13.45 3.38
N VAL A 85 -2.53 12.63 2.75
CA VAL A 85 -2.13 11.55 1.85
C VAL A 85 -2.97 11.62 0.59
N ILE A 86 -2.31 11.53 -0.55
CA ILE A 86 -2.93 11.41 -1.87
C ILE A 86 -2.77 9.96 -2.29
N LYS A 87 -3.87 9.33 -2.72
CA LYS A 87 -3.91 7.90 -3.00
C LYS A 87 -4.69 7.57 -4.26
N ALA A 88 -4.36 6.45 -4.90
CA ALA A 88 -5.17 5.81 -5.91
C ALA A 88 -6.10 4.78 -5.25
N GLU A 89 -7.33 4.72 -5.74
CA GLU A 89 -8.37 3.79 -5.27
C GLU A 89 -8.21 2.42 -5.92
N VAL A 90 -8.61 1.39 -5.17
CA VAL A 90 -8.55 -0.02 -5.58
C VAL A 90 -9.96 -0.58 -5.63
N HIS A 91 -10.30 -1.26 -6.73
CA HIS A 91 -11.59 -1.89 -6.97
C HIS A 91 -11.38 -3.37 -7.36
N ASP A 92 -11.77 -4.28 -6.49
CA ASP A 92 -11.53 -5.72 -6.63
C ASP A 92 -12.65 -6.59 -6.06
N GLY A 93 -13.82 -5.97 -5.81
CA GLY A 93 -14.96 -6.67 -5.21
C GLY A 93 -14.73 -7.12 -3.77
N GLY A 94 -13.74 -6.53 -3.08
CA GLY A 94 -13.42 -6.86 -1.69
C GLY A 94 -12.33 -7.94 -1.53
N ALA A 95 -11.69 -8.38 -2.60
CA ALA A 95 -10.68 -9.44 -2.54
C ALA A 95 -9.47 -9.05 -1.68
N THR A 96 -8.93 -7.83 -1.84
CA THR A 96 -7.81 -7.36 -1.00
C THR A 96 -8.23 -7.19 0.46
N ALA A 97 -9.45 -6.70 0.72
CA ALA A 97 -9.97 -6.58 2.08
C ALA A 97 -10.13 -7.95 2.76
N SER A 98 -10.61 -8.95 2.03
CA SER A 98 -10.73 -10.33 2.51
C SER A 98 -9.36 -10.94 2.81
N LEU A 99 -8.37 -10.72 1.94
CA LEU A 99 -7.00 -11.16 2.15
C LEU A 99 -6.38 -10.48 3.39
N ALA A 100 -6.56 -9.18 3.53
CA ALA A 100 -6.10 -8.44 4.71
C ALA A 100 -6.72 -8.96 6.01
N ALA A 101 -8.01 -9.31 6.00
CA ALA A 101 -8.70 -9.89 7.15
C ALA A 101 -8.15 -11.27 7.53
N ASP A 102 -7.82 -12.13 6.55
CA ASP A 102 -7.17 -13.42 6.84
C ASP A 102 -5.77 -13.23 7.41
N VAL A 103 -4.97 -12.32 6.84
CA VAL A 103 -3.65 -11.95 7.39
C VAL A 103 -3.78 -11.46 8.83
N GLU A 104 -4.71 -10.54 9.08
CA GLU A 104 -4.99 -9.98 10.42
C GLU A 104 -5.32 -11.08 11.43
N SER A 105 -6.26 -11.96 11.09
CA SER A 105 -6.70 -13.06 11.95
C SER A 105 -5.56 -14.02 12.30
N ARG A 106 -4.68 -14.34 11.37
CA ARG A 106 -3.54 -15.23 11.59
C ARG A 106 -2.47 -14.60 12.46
N LEU A 107 -2.18 -13.32 12.21
CA LEU A 107 -1.16 -12.60 12.98
C LEU A 107 -1.63 -12.23 14.38
N ALA A 108 -2.93 -12.05 14.61
CA ALA A 108 -3.49 -11.89 15.95
C ALA A 108 -3.12 -13.06 16.88
N LYS A 109 -3.08 -14.29 16.34
CA LYS A 109 -2.64 -15.49 17.09
C LYS A 109 -1.17 -15.46 17.49
N LEU A 110 -0.38 -14.62 16.82
CA LEU A 110 1.04 -14.40 17.15
C LEU A 110 1.26 -13.18 18.05
N GLY A 111 0.16 -12.54 18.52
CA GLY A 111 0.20 -11.40 19.43
C GLY A 111 0.27 -10.03 18.75
N PHE A 112 0.08 -9.95 17.42
CA PHE A 112 -0.02 -8.67 16.74
C PHE A 112 -1.41 -8.05 16.98
N SER A 113 -1.42 -6.75 17.31
CA SER A 113 -2.65 -6.01 17.58
C SER A 113 -3.54 -5.91 16.34
N HIS A 114 -4.85 -5.90 16.57
CA HIS A 114 -5.80 -5.56 15.54
C HIS A 114 -5.71 -4.09 15.15
N GLU A 115 -6.02 -3.79 13.89
CA GLU A 115 -6.16 -2.41 13.43
C GLU A 115 -7.50 -1.84 13.91
N ASP A 116 -7.46 -0.64 14.50
CA ASP A 116 -8.67 0.03 15.03
C ASP A 116 -9.58 0.61 13.92
N LYS A 117 -9.00 0.83 12.72
CA LYS A 117 -9.71 1.44 11.59
C LYS A 117 -10.12 0.39 10.57
N PRO A 118 -11.28 0.57 9.90
CA PRO A 118 -11.65 -0.27 8.77
C PRO A 118 -10.56 -0.28 7.70
N PHE A 119 -10.30 -1.47 7.14
CA PHE A 119 -9.34 -1.62 6.06
C PHE A 119 -9.84 -0.92 4.79
N SER A 120 -8.98 -0.10 4.18
CA SER A 120 -9.24 0.62 2.94
C SER A 120 -8.05 0.42 1.99
N PRO A 121 -8.14 -0.50 1.01
CA PRO A 121 -7.05 -0.77 0.09
C PRO A 121 -6.78 0.46 -0.78
N HIS A 122 -5.51 0.85 -0.87
CA HIS A 122 -5.09 2.00 -1.67
C HIS A 122 -3.61 1.93 -2.02
N ILE A 123 -3.23 2.68 -3.04
CA ILE A 123 -1.83 2.93 -3.38
C ILE A 123 -1.50 4.38 -3.00
N THR A 124 -0.55 4.59 -2.13
CA THR A 124 -0.10 5.94 -1.78
C THR A 124 0.70 6.54 -2.94
N ILE A 125 0.25 7.71 -3.42
CA ILE A 125 0.90 8.48 -4.48
C ILE A 125 1.89 9.48 -3.89
N ALA A 126 1.44 10.25 -2.89
CA ALA A 126 2.24 11.28 -2.23
C ALA A 126 1.75 11.55 -0.81
N ARG A 127 2.67 12.04 0.02
CA ARG A 127 2.36 12.63 1.32
C ARG A 127 2.43 14.14 1.23
N VAL A 128 1.40 14.82 1.76
CA VAL A 128 1.34 16.27 1.79
C VAL A 128 2.14 16.75 2.99
N LYS A 129 3.30 17.35 2.73
CA LYS A 129 4.16 17.95 3.76
C LYS A 129 3.71 19.36 4.12
N GLU A 130 3.19 20.08 3.12
CA GLU A 130 2.69 21.42 3.27
C GLU A 130 1.54 21.62 2.26
N TYR A 131 0.36 21.86 2.82
CA TYR A 131 -0.86 21.99 2.04
C TYR A 131 -0.93 23.34 1.33
N SER A 132 -1.42 23.30 0.08
CA SER A 132 -1.81 24.50 -0.69
C SER A 132 -3.20 24.29 -1.26
N PRO A 133 -4.07 25.33 -1.25
CA PRO A 133 -5.38 25.27 -1.91
C PRO A 133 -5.33 24.92 -3.41
N ALA A 134 -4.20 25.20 -4.08
CA ALA A 134 -3.96 24.84 -5.48
C ALA A 134 -3.97 23.31 -5.72
N LEU A 135 -3.89 22.49 -4.66
CA LEU A 135 -3.94 21.05 -4.77
C LEU A 135 -5.33 20.54 -5.18
N GLN A 136 -6.40 21.17 -4.69
CA GLN A 136 -7.78 20.72 -4.92
C GLN A 136 -8.16 20.67 -6.41
N PRO A 137 -7.99 21.75 -7.21
CA PRO A 137 -8.33 21.69 -8.63
C PRO A 137 -7.45 20.73 -9.42
N LYS A 138 -6.20 20.53 -9.03
CA LYS A 138 -5.32 19.55 -9.67
C LYS A 138 -5.77 18.11 -9.39
N ILE A 139 -6.15 17.79 -8.16
CA ILE A 139 -6.73 16.48 -7.84
C ILE A 139 -8.03 16.27 -8.59
N ALA A 140 -8.91 17.27 -8.64
CA ALA A 140 -10.18 17.18 -9.37
C ALA A 140 -9.99 16.84 -10.84
N ALA A 141 -8.93 17.36 -11.48
CA ALA A 141 -8.62 17.11 -12.90
C ALA A 141 -8.24 15.64 -13.20
N ILE A 142 -7.75 14.91 -12.21
CA ILE A 142 -7.29 13.50 -12.36
C ILE A 142 -8.13 12.52 -11.53
N LYS A 143 -9.17 13.02 -10.89
CA LYS A 143 -9.97 12.26 -9.91
C LYS A 143 -10.57 10.97 -10.45
N GLU A 144 -11.02 10.97 -11.70
CA GLU A 144 -11.72 9.84 -12.34
C GLU A 144 -10.78 8.97 -13.22
N ARG A 145 -9.47 9.18 -13.11
CA ARG A 145 -8.51 8.49 -13.98
C ARG A 145 -8.46 6.99 -13.70
N ASP A 146 -8.53 6.19 -14.77
CA ASP A 146 -8.34 4.73 -14.74
C ASP A 146 -6.87 4.40 -15.04
N PHE A 147 -6.27 3.54 -14.22
CA PHE A 147 -4.88 3.11 -14.36
C PHE A 147 -4.77 1.67 -14.85
N GLY A 148 -5.89 0.98 -15.01
CA GLY A 148 -5.96 -0.38 -15.53
C GLY A 148 -6.19 -1.45 -14.48
N THR A 149 -6.12 -2.68 -14.95
CA THR A 149 -6.37 -3.89 -14.17
C THR A 149 -5.14 -4.79 -14.19
N CYS A 150 -4.83 -5.42 -13.08
CA CYS A 150 -3.77 -6.43 -13.00
C CYS A 150 -4.17 -7.57 -12.07
N GLU A 151 -3.45 -8.70 -12.19
CA GLU A 151 -3.56 -9.80 -11.27
C GLU A 151 -2.65 -9.60 -10.06
N ILE A 152 -3.18 -9.87 -8.87
CA ILE A 152 -2.41 -10.05 -7.64
C ILE A 152 -2.22 -11.55 -7.44
N SER A 153 -0.98 -11.99 -7.43
CA SER A 153 -0.61 -13.41 -7.35
C SER A 153 0.31 -13.74 -6.18
N SER A 154 0.68 -12.76 -5.36
CA SER A 154 1.54 -12.99 -4.20
C SER A 154 1.33 -11.97 -3.09
N VAL A 155 1.61 -12.43 -1.87
CA VAL A 155 1.69 -11.59 -0.66
C VAL A 155 3.16 -11.52 -0.24
N LEU A 156 3.61 -10.34 0.12
CA LEU A 156 5.00 -10.04 0.45
C LEU A 156 5.14 -9.63 1.91
N LEU A 157 6.11 -10.21 2.61
CA LEU A 157 6.63 -9.67 3.85
C LEU A 157 7.82 -8.78 3.52
N LYS A 158 7.73 -7.52 3.86
CA LYS A 158 8.74 -6.51 3.51
C LYS A 158 9.37 -5.89 4.76
N LYS A 159 10.68 -5.70 4.71
CA LYS A 159 11.44 -4.89 5.66
C LYS A 159 11.49 -3.45 5.16
N SER A 160 11.37 -2.52 6.07
CA SER A 160 11.53 -1.09 5.81
C SER A 160 12.71 -0.52 6.58
N VAL A 161 13.61 0.15 5.89
CA VAL A 161 14.68 0.95 6.49
C VAL A 161 14.44 2.39 6.11
N LEU A 162 14.28 3.26 7.11
CA LEU A 162 14.09 4.69 6.89
C LEU A 162 15.45 5.35 6.70
N THR A 163 15.60 6.10 5.60
CA THR A 163 16.79 6.89 5.31
C THR A 163 16.42 8.35 5.07
N PRO A 164 17.39 9.29 5.13
CA PRO A 164 17.13 10.69 4.80
C PRO A 164 16.58 10.91 3.37
N SER A 165 16.90 10.01 2.44
CA SER A 165 16.43 10.04 1.06
C SER A 165 15.09 9.29 0.83
N GLY A 166 14.50 8.72 1.88
CA GLY A 166 13.26 7.96 1.84
C GLY A 166 13.41 6.51 2.31
N PRO A 167 12.34 5.73 2.30
CA PRO A 167 12.37 4.35 2.75
C PRO A 167 13.06 3.45 1.72
N ILE A 168 13.79 2.45 2.22
CA ILE A 168 14.29 1.33 1.41
C ILE A 168 13.52 0.08 1.84
N TYR A 169 12.89 -0.59 0.87
CA TYR A 169 12.17 -1.83 1.12
C TYR A 169 12.93 -3.03 0.60
N THR A 170 12.94 -4.09 1.41
CA THR A 170 13.51 -5.39 1.04
C THR A 170 12.46 -6.45 1.27
N THR A 171 12.21 -7.31 0.28
CA THR A 171 11.32 -8.44 0.43
C THR A 171 12.04 -9.53 1.22
N LEU A 172 11.48 -9.86 2.39
CA LEU A 172 11.99 -10.93 3.27
C LEU A 172 11.38 -12.28 2.91
N TYR A 173 10.14 -12.28 2.45
CA TYR A 173 9.39 -13.47 2.10
C TYR A 173 8.29 -13.17 1.08
N GLN A 174 8.02 -14.13 0.21
CA GLN A 174 6.93 -14.09 -0.76
C GLN A 174 6.11 -15.37 -0.66
N LYS A 175 4.80 -15.21 -0.46
CA LYS A 175 3.81 -16.28 -0.54
C LYS A 175 3.07 -16.15 -1.86
N ASN A 176 3.17 -17.15 -2.73
CA ASN A 176 2.32 -17.24 -3.94
C ASN A 176 0.90 -17.68 -3.55
N LEU A 177 -0.06 -16.99 -4.12
CA LEU A 177 -1.48 -17.27 -3.91
C LEU A 177 -1.98 -18.40 -4.81
#